data_568a2fa5636ff35634f47a698ca84df6
#
_entry.id   568a2fa5636ff35634f47a698ca84df6
#
_cell.length_a   1.000
_cell.length_b   1.000
_cell.length_c   1.000
_cell.angle_alpha   90.00
_cell.angle_beta   90.00
_cell.angle_gamma   90.00
#
_symmetry.space_group_name_H-M   'P 1'
#
loop_
_entity.id
_entity.type
_entity.pdbx_description
1 polymer ?
#
loop_
_entity_poly.entity_id
_entity_poly.type
_entity_poly.pdbx_seq_one_letter_code
_entity_poly.pdbx_strand_id
1 'polypeptide(L)'
;IHLVAPTVWCWGKWRAKPFATVMDKLLCLFPFEPPYFTPYGGVAEYVGHPLFERDIPAKATARNVLKISPDTNVLVLLPGSRKSEIKQLMPVMLEAQQQLKALYPDLTTILPVSSHVAPRIKEMLGDHKDIRCVAGDSQTMTALAAGNFGIICSGTVTLEAAMTGLQGVVVYKPDWFSMFIGWLLADLDQIVLANVVTKSTLYPLLLWRKVTAKALVDAVINGFAHPDQGQKIHQSMQKVIARRGDQSFGTSAAQAILSSLSDSKTGD
;
A
#
# COMPACT_ATOMS: atom_id res chain seq x y z
N ILE A 1 -8.00 -25.87 0.80
CA ILE A 1 -8.20 -24.48 1.29
C ILE A 1 -7.09 -23.59 0.76
N HIS A 2 -7.42 -22.37 0.33
CA HIS A 2 -6.44 -21.38 -0.14
C HIS A 2 -6.56 -20.11 0.69
N LEU A 3 -5.52 -19.79 1.46
CA LEU A 3 -5.43 -18.57 2.23
C LEU A 3 -4.86 -17.44 1.33
N VAL A 4 -5.46 -16.27 1.41
CA VAL A 4 -5.21 -15.11 0.55
C VAL A 4 -5.74 -15.32 -0.87
N ALA A 5 -7.03 -15.07 -1.05
CA ALA A 5 -7.68 -15.17 -2.35
C ALA A 5 -6.93 -14.35 -3.43
N PRO A 6 -6.85 -14.84 -4.68
CA PRO A 6 -6.17 -14.12 -5.74
C PRO A 6 -6.87 -12.80 -6.05
N THR A 7 -6.09 -11.74 -6.29
CA THR A 7 -6.56 -10.38 -6.59
C THR A 7 -7.22 -10.28 -7.98
N VAL A 8 -8.32 -11.03 -8.19
CA VAL A 8 -9.05 -11.05 -9.45
C VAL A 8 -9.80 -9.76 -9.74
N TRP A 9 -10.08 -9.00 -8.71
CA TRP A 9 -10.80 -7.73 -8.77
C TRP A 9 -10.00 -6.62 -9.48
N CYS A 10 -8.69 -6.60 -9.36
CA CYS A 10 -7.82 -5.62 -10.00
C CYS A 10 -7.54 -5.97 -11.48
N TRP A 11 -7.33 -7.26 -11.78
CA TRP A 11 -7.10 -7.72 -13.14
C TRP A 11 -7.46 -9.19 -13.32
N GLY A 12 -7.92 -9.56 -14.52
CA GLY A 12 -8.18 -10.95 -14.87
C GLY A 12 -9.36 -11.57 -14.09
N LYS A 13 -10.50 -10.89 -14.04
CA LYS A 13 -11.75 -11.37 -13.41
C LYS A 13 -12.12 -12.80 -13.83
N TRP A 14 -11.76 -13.21 -15.05
CA TRP A 14 -11.95 -14.57 -15.57
C TRP A 14 -11.22 -15.66 -14.75
N ARG A 15 -10.17 -15.31 -14.02
CA ARG A 15 -9.45 -16.23 -13.15
C ARG A 15 -10.26 -16.66 -11.92
N ALA A 16 -11.31 -15.93 -11.57
CA ALA A 16 -12.15 -16.27 -10.42
C ALA A 16 -12.78 -17.65 -10.57
N LYS A 17 -13.27 -18.00 -11.79
CA LYS A 17 -13.89 -19.30 -12.05
C LYS A 17 -12.96 -20.48 -11.78
N PRO A 18 -11.73 -20.59 -12.33
CA PRO A 18 -10.82 -21.70 -12.02
C PRO A 18 -10.52 -21.82 -10.52
N PHE A 19 -10.31 -20.71 -9.83
CA PHE A 19 -10.05 -20.77 -8.38
C PHE A 19 -11.27 -21.23 -7.59
N ALA A 20 -12.46 -20.76 -7.94
CA ALA A 20 -13.71 -21.16 -7.31
C ALA A 20 -14.04 -22.65 -7.50
N THR A 21 -13.60 -23.24 -8.61
CA THR A 21 -13.90 -24.65 -8.93
C THR A 21 -12.86 -25.65 -8.41
N VAL A 22 -11.61 -25.20 -8.19
CA VAL A 22 -10.52 -26.09 -7.76
C VAL A 22 -10.31 -26.06 -6.24
N MET A 23 -10.64 -24.94 -5.59
CA MET A 23 -10.44 -24.78 -4.15
C MET A 23 -11.73 -25.10 -3.39
N ASP A 24 -11.66 -25.97 -2.38
CA ASP A 24 -12.78 -26.25 -1.50
C ASP A 24 -13.21 -25.01 -0.72
N LYS A 25 -12.24 -24.17 -0.30
CA LYS A 25 -12.51 -22.92 0.40
C LYS A 25 -11.42 -21.88 0.11
N LEU A 26 -11.86 -20.63 -0.12
CA LEU A 26 -11.01 -19.45 -0.32
C LEU A 26 -11.14 -18.53 0.89
N LEU A 27 -10.05 -18.21 1.54
CA LEU A 27 -10.01 -17.25 2.65
C LEU A 27 -9.57 -15.89 2.13
N CYS A 28 -10.49 -14.93 2.17
CA CYS A 28 -10.38 -13.60 1.60
C CYS A 28 -9.89 -12.60 2.64
N LEU A 29 -9.01 -11.69 2.24
CA LEU A 29 -8.49 -10.63 3.12
C LEU A 29 -9.37 -9.39 3.17
N PHE A 30 -10.26 -9.22 2.19
CA PHE A 30 -11.15 -8.06 2.09
C PHE A 30 -12.60 -8.49 1.93
N PRO A 31 -13.56 -7.74 2.54
CA PRO A 31 -14.97 -8.12 2.53
C PRO A 31 -15.63 -8.02 1.15
N PHE A 32 -14.97 -7.37 0.18
CA PHE A 32 -15.45 -7.26 -1.19
C PHE A 32 -14.97 -8.39 -2.11
N GLU A 33 -14.07 -9.28 -1.64
CA GLU A 33 -13.50 -10.36 -2.47
C GLU A 33 -14.44 -11.56 -2.65
N PRO A 34 -15.17 -12.07 -1.63
CA PRO A 34 -16.02 -13.24 -1.78
C PRO A 34 -17.00 -13.18 -2.96
N PRO A 35 -17.67 -12.04 -3.27
CA PRO A 35 -18.60 -11.94 -4.40
C PRO A 35 -17.98 -12.21 -5.79
N TYR A 36 -16.67 -12.23 -5.93
CA TYR A 36 -16.01 -12.60 -7.18
C TYR A 36 -15.99 -14.12 -7.42
N PHE A 37 -16.07 -14.92 -6.36
CA PHE A 37 -15.93 -16.38 -6.42
C PHE A 37 -17.27 -17.11 -6.26
N THR A 38 -18.17 -16.61 -5.44
CA THR A 38 -19.46 -17.23 -5.13
C THR A 38 -20.36 -17.47 -6.35
N PRO A 39 -20.39 -16.62 -7.41
CA PRO A 39 -21.18 -16.91 -8.60
C PRO A 39 -20.74 -18.15 -9.38
N TYR A 40 -19.54 -18.66 -9.13
CA TYR A 40 -18.98 -19.86 -9.75
C TYR A 40 -19.05 -21.09 -8.82
N GLY A 41 -19.83 -21.01 -7.73
CA GLY A 41 -19.97 -22.10 -6.75
C GLY A 41 -18.82 -22.19 -5.73
N GLY A 42 -17.89 -21.22 -5.73
CA GLY A 42 -16.78 -21.19 -4.78
C GLY A 42 -17.23 -20.81 -3.37
N VAL A 43 -16.76 -21.56 -2.38
CA VAL A 43 -16.92 -21.19 -0.96
C VAL A 43 -15.83 -20.19 -0.61
N ALA A 44 -16.20 -18.93 -0.48
CA ALA A 44 -15.26 -17.85 -0.17
C ALA A 44 -15.70 -17.10 1.10
N GLU A 45 -14.78 -16.96 2.06
CA GLU A 45 -15.04 -16.37 3.37
C GLU A 45 -14.05 -15.24 3.67
N TYR A 46 -14.55 -14.13 4.19
CA TYR A 46 -13.73 -13.02 4.65
C TYR A 46 -13.20 -13.32 6.05
N VAL A 47 -11.88 -13.34 6.21
CA VAL A 47 -11.20 -13.64 7.48
C VAL A 47 -10.43 -12.44 8.06
N GLY A 48 -10.46 -11.30 7.40
CA GLY A 48 -9.71 -10.10 7.81
C GLY A 48 -8.34 -10.00 7.18
N HIS A 49 -7.66 -8.88 7.46
CA HIS A 49 -6.31 -8.62 6.93
C HIS A 49 -5.34 -8.42 8.10
N PRO A 50 -4.21 -9.15 8.16
CA PRO A 50 -3.28 -9.09 9.30
C PRO A 50 -2.66 -7.70 9.49
N LEU A 51 -2.59 -6.90 8.44
CA LEU A 51 -2.11 -5.53 8.51
C LEU A 51 -2.94 -4.66 9.47
N PHE A 52 -4.26 -4.91 9.55
CA PHE A 52 -5.17 -4.13 10.39
C PHE A 52 -5.00 -4.37 11.90
N GLU A 53 -4.13 -5.31 12.28
CA GLU A 53 -3.79 -5.63 13.66
C GLU A 53 -2.45 -5.03 14.10
N ARG A 54 -1.74 -4.39 13.16
CA ARG A 54 -0.46 -3.77 13.49
C ARG A 54 -0.66 -2.50 14.30
N ASP A 55 0.18 -2.32 15.32
CA ASP A 55 0.27 -1.09 16.08
C ASP A 55 0.77 0.05 15.18
N ILE A 56 0.07 1.17 15.25
CA ILE A 56 0.41 2.38 14.51
C ILE A 56 0.97 3.38 15.52
N PRO A 57 2.26 3.73 15.44
CA PRO A 57 2.83 4.71 16.34
C PRO A 57 2.22 6.09 16.10
N ALA A 58 2.00 6.83 17.17
CA ALA A 58 1.62 8.24 17.04
C ALA A 58 2.74 9.01 16.32
N LYS A 59 2.37 10.04 15.53
CA LYS A 59 3.32 10.85 14.75
C LYS A 59 4.46 11.42 15.60
N ALA A 60 4.14 11.91 16.80
CA ALA A 60 5.16 12.43 17.73
C ALA A 60 6.14 11.34 18.16
N THR A 61 5.64 10.15 18.51
CA THR A 61 6.48 8.99 18.88
C THR A 61 7.37 8.56 17.72
N ALA A 62 6.81 8.45 16.52
CA ALA A 62 7.55 8.09 15.31
C ALA A 62 8.68 9.10 15.01
N ARG A 63 8.41 10.38 15.14
CA ARG A 63 9.41 11.44 14.95
C ARG A 63 10.50 11.40 16.01
N ASN A 64 10.16 11.16 17.28
CA ASN A 64 11.15 11.00 18.35
C ASN A 64 12.08 9.81 18.08
N VAL A 65 11.55 8.66 17.69
CA VAL A 65 12.34 7.47 17.31
C VAL A 65 13.30 7.79 16.17
N LEU A 66 12.82 8.52 15.18
CA LEU A 66 13.62 8.91 14.02
C LEU A 66 14.44 10.19 14.25
N LYS A 67 14.41 10.81 15.44
CA LYS A 67 15.13 12.06 15.78
C LYS A 67 14.82 13.16 14.77
N ILE A 68 13.53 13.40 14.49
CA ILE A 68 13.04 14.44 13.58
C ILE A 68 12.30 15.48 14.40
N SER A 69 12.58 16.76 14.14
CA SER A 69 11.89 17.88 14.79
C SER A 69 10.39 17.87 14.48
N PRO A 70 9.52 18.23 15.44
CA PRO A 70 8.06 18.31 15.23
C PRO A 70 7.66 19.22 14.07
N ASP A 71 8.39 20.30 13.81
CA ASP A 71 8.05 21.32 12.82
C ASP A 71 8.64 21.05 11.42
N THR A 72 9.49 20.03 11.30
CA THR A 72 10.12 19.69 10.02
C THR A 72 9.13 19.07 9.04
N ASN A 73 9.11 19.54 7.80
CA ASN A 73 8.42 18.85 6.72
C ASN A 73 9.13 17.54 6.38
N VAL A 74 8.37 16.45 6.37
CA VAL A 74 8.90 15.11 6.11
C VAL A 74 8.25 14.52 4.87
N LEU A 75 9.06 14.27 3.85
CA LEU A 75 8.69 13.56 2.64
C LEU A 75 9.08 12.09 2.77
N VAL A 76 8.13 11.19 2.49
CA VAL A 76 8.38 9.74 2.46
C VAL A 76 8.39 9.25 1.02
N LEU A 77 9.48 8.63 0.58
CA LEU A 77 9.62 8.03 -0.74
C LEU A 77 9.42 6.51 -0.66
N LEU A 78 8.51 5.99 -1.45
CA LEU A 78 8.16 4.57 -1.48
C LEU A 78 8.21 4.08 -2.94
N PRO A 79 9.42 3.79 -3.48
CA PRO A 79 9.59 3.46 -4.90
C PRO A 79 9.11 2.06 -5.27
N GLY A 80 8.59 1.29 -4.32
CA GLY A 80 8.13 -0.08 -4.50
C GLY A 80 9.09 -1.11 -3.90
N SER A 81 8.68 -2.37 -3.98
CA SER A 81 9.43 -3.52 -3.47
C SER A 81 10.06 -4.38 -4.56
N ARG A 82 9.69 -4.17 -5.82
CA ARG A 82 10.21 -4.93 -6.97
C ARG A 82 11.32 -4.16 -7.68
N LYS A 83 12.33 -4.88 -8.17
CA LYS A 83 13.46 -4.27 -8.92
C LYS A 83 13.00 -3.43 -10.11
N SER A 84 11.96 -3.85 -10.83
CA SER A 84 11.39 -3.11 -11.96
C SER A 84 10.73 -1.79 -11.55
N GLU A 85 9.98 -1.79 -10.45
CA GLU A 85 9.33 -0.60 -9.89
C GLU A 85 10.38 0.44 -9.48
N ILE A 86 11.36 0.02 -8.68
CA ILE A 86 12.46 0.88 -8.21
C ILE A 86 13.23 1.47 -9.40
N LYS A 87 13.58 0.66 -10.41
CA LYS A 87 14.29 1.12 -11.59
C LYS A 87 13.54 2.23 -12.33
N GLN A 88 12.21 2.17 -12.36
CA GLN A 88 11.38 3.12 -13.09
C GLN A 88 11.00 4.36 -12.29
N LEU A 89 10.77 4.21 -10.97
CA LEU A 89 10.25 5.28 -10.12
C LEU A 89 11.34 6.06 -9.40
N MET A 90 12.43 5.40 -8.98
CA MET A 90 13.48 6.04 -8.21
C MET A 90 14.07 7.29 -8.89
N PRO A 91 14.43 7.27 -10.20
CA PRO A 91 15.02 8.44 -10.85
C PRO A 91 14.12 9.68 -10.79
N VAL A 92 12.83 9.53 -11.09
CA VAL A 92 11.88 10.65 -11.07
C VAL A 92 11.58 11.13 -9.65
N MET A 93 11.59 10.22 -8.67
CA MET A 93 11.45 10.59 -7.25
C MET A 93 12.65 11.37 -6.73
N LEU A 94 13.87 10.99 -7.13
CA LEU A 94 15.09 11.71 -6.77
C LEU A 94 15.13 13.10 -7.39
N GLU A 95 14.76 13.23 -8.66
CA GLU A 95 14.65 14.52 -9.33
C GLU A 95 13.63 15.44 -8.64
N ALA A 96 12.44 14.90 -8.29
CA ALA A 96 11.44 15.65 -7.55
C ALA A 96 11.93 16.06 -6.16
N GLN A 97 12.62 15.17 -5.46
CA GLN A 97 13.21 15.44 -4.14
C GLN A 97 14.25 16.57 -4.18
N GLN A 98 15.12 16.60 -5.20
CA GLN A 98 16.09 17.68 -5.37
C GLN A 98 15.41 19.04 -5.56
N GLN A 99 14.37 19.09 -6.41
CA GLN A 99 13.60 20.31 -6.62
C GLN A 99 12.89 20.76 -5.33
N LEU A 100 12.31 19.82 -4.58
CA LEU A 100 11.66 20.10 -3.31
C LEU A 100 12.66 20.57 -2.24
N LYS A 101 13.86 20.01 -2.20
CA LYS A 101 14.92 20.41 -1.25
C LYS A 101 15.39 21.82 -1.51
N ALA A 102 15.42 22.28 -2.78
CA ALA A 102 15.71 23.65 -3.13
C ALA A 102 14.61 24.63 -2.66
N LEU A 103 13.33 24.21 -2.70
CA LEU A 103 12.20 25.01 -2.23
C LEU A 103 12.03 24.99 -0.71
N TYR A 104 12.36 23.88 -0.07
CA TYR A 104 12.26 23.63 1.36
C TYR A 104 13.60 23.14 1.91
N PRO A 105 14.53 24.06 2.25
CA PRO A 105 15.90 23.70 2.70
C PRO A 105 15.92 22.75 3.91
N ASP A 106 14.92 22.86 4.79
CA ASP A 106 14.79 22.01 5.99
C ASP A 106 14.02 20.70 5.74
N LEU A 107 13.63 20.41 4.49
CA LEU A 107 12.94 19.17 4.14
C LEU A 107 13.74 17.94 4.57
N THR A 108 13.15 17.10 5.37
CA THR A 108 13.68 15.76 5.67
C THR A 108 13.05 14.73 4.73
N THR A 109 13.87 13.98 4.02
CA THR A 109 13.38 12.89 3.15
C THR A 109 13.73 11.54 3.76
N ILE A 110 12.72 10.68 3.89
CA ILE A 110 12.85 9.32 4.43
C ILE A 110 12.51 8.32 3.31
N LEU A 111 13.30 7.27 3.24
CA LEU A 111 13.10 6.17 2.30
C LEU A 111 13.13 4.85 3.08
N PRO A 112 11.95 4.28 3.41
CA PRO A 112 11.88 2.95 3.99
C PRO A 112 12.38 1.91 3.00
N VAL A 113 13.25 1.02 3.45
CA VAL A 113 13.94 0.06 2.58
C VAL A 113 13.83 -1.34 3.19
N SER A 114 13.25 -2.27 2.44
CA SER A 114 13.32 -3.69 2.80
C SER A 114 14.69 -4.29 2.46
N SER A 115 15.12 -5.26 3.23
CA SER A 115 16.48 -5.83 3.17
C SER A 115 16.87 -6.34 1.78
N HIS A 116 15.93 -6.93 1.04
CA HIS A 116 16.19 -7.55 -0.27
C HIS A 116 16.44 -6.53 -1.41
N VAL A 117 15.99 -5.27 -1.28
CA VAL A 117 16.22 -4.21 -2.27
C VAL A 117 17.24 -3.16 -1.81
N ALA A 118 17.69 -3.23 -0.55
CA ALA A 118 18.61 -2.27 0.03
C ALA A 118 19.89 -2.03 -0.78
N PRO A 119 20.58 -3.08 -1.29
CA PRO A 119 21.79 -2.88 -2.11
C PRO A 119 21.51 -2.07 -3.38
N ARG A 120 20.38 -2.33 -4.04
CA ARG A 120 19.98 -1.63 -5.26
C ARG A 120 19.64 -0.18 -5.00
N ILE A 121 18.89 0.08 -3.92
CA ILE A 121 18.54 1.45 -3.52
C ILE A 121 19.80 2.23 -3.17
N LYS A 122 20.73 1.65 -2.43
CA LYS A 122 22.01 2.28 -2.08
C LYS A 122 22.82 2.66 -3.33
N GLU A 123 22.87 1.77 -4.33
CA GLU A 123 23.52 2.05 -5.61
C GLU A 123 22.88 3.24 -6.32
N MET A 124 21.53 3.29 -6.36
CA MET A 124 20.80 4.34 -7.05
C MET A 124 20.80 5.69 -6.32
N LEU A 125 20.94 5.67 -5.00
CA LEU A 125 21.07 6.91 -4.21
C LEU A 125 22.39 7.62 -4.49
N GLY A 126 23.48 6.89 -4.79
CA GLY A 126 24.78 7.52 -5.07
C GLY A 126 25.14 8.57 -4.02
N ASP A 127 25.27 9.84 -4.47
CA ASP A 127 25.66 10.99 -3.62
C ASP A 127 24.49 11.69 -2.92
N HIS A 128 23.25 11.17 -3.00
CA HIS A 128 22.08 11.73 -2.31
C HIS A 128 22.15 11.49 -0.78
N LYS A 129 23.07 12.18 -0.09
CA LYS A 129 23.30 12.04 1.36
C LYS A 129 22.19 12.62 2.23
N ASP A 130 21.34 13.45 1.67
CA ASP A 130 20.19 14.10 2.30
C ASP A 130 18.94 13.21 2.39
N ILE A 131 18.97 12.01 1.77
CA ILE A 131 17.90 11.02 1.87
C ILE A 131 18.24 10.00 2.94
N ARG A 132 17.39 9.93 3.96
CA ARG A 132 17.56 9.02 5.09
C ARG A 132 16.92 7.68 4.81
N CYS A 133 17.72 6.64 4.57
CA CYS A 133 17.25 5.28 4.50
C CYS A 133 16.89 4.75 5.89
N VAL A 134 15.70 4.18 6.01
CA VAL A 134 15.21 3.51 7.23
C VAL A 134 15.03 2.04 6.89
N ALA A 135 15.90 1.19 7.43
CA ALA A 135 15.93 -0.24 7.13
C ALA A 135 15.11 -1.05 8.13
N GLY A 136 14.42 -2.08 7.63
CA GLY A 136 13.65 -3.02 8.43
C GLY A 136 12.13 -2.86 8.28
N ASP A 137 11.46 -3.98 8.13
CA ASP A 137 10.00 -4.02 7.87
C ASP A 137 9.18 -3.43 9.05
N SER A 138 9.68 -3.58 10.29
CA SER A 138 9.07 -2.98 11.49
C SER A 138 9.18 -1.44 11.51
N GLN A 139 10.14 -0.87 10.80
CA GLN A 139 10.34 0.57 10.76
C GLN A 139 9.56 1.29 9.65
N THR A 140 8.96 0.54 8.73
CA THR A 140 8.14 1.13 7.67
C THR A 140 6.97 1.92 8.27
N MET A 141 6.21 1.34 9.20
CA MET A 141 5.11 2.04 9.87
C MET A 141 5.57 3.30 10.62
N THR A 142 6.73 3.24 11.25
CA THR A 142 7.34 4.41 11.93
C THR A 142 7.68 5.50 10.93
N ALA A 143 8.28 5.15 9.79
CA ALA A 143 8.61 6.13 8.74
C ALA A 143 7.35 6.75 8.13
N LEU A 144 6.31 5.97 7.87
CA LEU A 144 5.01 6.46 7.37
C LEU A 144 4.34 7.40 8.38
N ALA A 145 4.29 7.00 9.65
CA ALA A 145 3.68 7.81 10.71
C ALA A 145 4.43 9.14 10.96
N ALA A 146 5.76 9.18 10.78
CA ALA A 146 6.54 10.40 10.91
C ALA A 146 6.32 11.39 9.75
N GLY A 147 5.83 10.92 8.59
CA GLY A 147 5.70 11.68 7.36
C GLY A 147 4.63 12.77 7.39
N ASN A 148 4.81 13.77 6.52
CA ASN A 148 3.78 14.73 6.14
C ASN A 148 3.16 14.37 4.81
N PHE A 149 3.97 13.91 3.86
CA PHE A 149 3.52 13.52 2.52
C PHE A 149 4.32 12.34 1.99
N GLY A 150 3.67 11.45 1.24
CA GLY A 150 4.26 10.29 0.60
C GLY A 150 4.17 10.33 -0.92
N ILE A 151 5.26 9.98 -1.60
CA ILE A 151 5.22 9.57 -3.01
C ILE A 151 5.26 8.04 -3.00
N ILE A 152 4.15 7.41 -3.33
CA ILE A 152 3.85 6.02 -2.95
C ILE A 152 3.69 5.16 -4.21
N CYS A 153 4.55 4.17 -4.41
CA CYS A 153 4.30 3.13 -5.42
C CYS A 153 3.03 2.37 -5.10
N SER A 154 2.22 2.09 -6.12
CA SER A 154 0.99 1.33 -5.94
C SER A 154 1.27 -0.07 -5.34
N GLY A 155 0.43 -0.49 -4.40
CA GLY A 155 0.53 -1.78 -3.72
C GLY A 155 -0.07 -1.74 -2.31
N THR A 156 0.21 -2.77 -1.53
CA THR A 156 -0.28 -2.93 -0.15
C THR A 156 0.17 -1.79 0.76
N VAL A 157 1.32 -1.17 0.48
CA VAL A 157 1.85 -0.03 1.23
C VAL A 157 0.90 1.19 1.24
N THR A 158 -0.03 1.28 0.29
CA THR A 158 -1.07 2.33 0.30
C THR A 158 -2.03 2.17 1.48
N LEU A 159 -2.30 0.93 1.92
CA LEU A 159 -3.07 0.68 3.15
C LEU A 159 -2.29 1.10 4.40
N GLU A 160 -1.00 0.75 4.48
CA GLU A 160 -0.12 1.14 5.58
C GLU A 160 -0.06 2.68 5.69
N ALA A 161 0.11 3.37 4.57
CA ALA A 161 0.09 4.83 4.51
C ALA A 161 -1.27 5.41 4.98
N ALA A 162 -2.39 4.81 4.56
CA ALA A 162 -3.72 5.26 4.98
C ALA A 162 -3.98 5.04 6.48
N MET A 163 -3.50 3.92 7.02
CA MET A 163 -3.61 3.62 8.45
C MET A 163 -2.85 4.63 9.32
N THR A 164 -1.69 5.10 8.87
CA THR A 164 -0.92 6.13 9.58
C THR A 164 -1.44 7.55 9.36
N GLY A 165 -2.38 7.75 8.43
CA GLY A 165 -2.83 9.07 8.03
C GLY A 165 -1.83 9.84 7.17
N LEU A 166 -0.84 9.18 6.60
CA LEU A 166 0.08 9.80 5.66
C LEU A 166 -0.68 10.19 4.40
N GLN A 167 -0.77 11.46 4.11
CA GLN A 167 -1.28 11.91 2.81
C GLN A 167 -0.23 11.69 1.71
N GLY A 168 -0.67 11.66 0.45
CA GLY A 168 0.29 11.40 -0.61
C GLY A 168 -0.31 11.31 -1.99
N VAL A 169 0.56 11.00 -2.94
CA VAL A 169 0.21 10.67 -4.32
C VAL A 169 0.69 9.26 -4.62
N VAL A 170 -0.20 8.44 -5.18
CA VAL A 170 0.17 7.10 -5.64
C VAL A 170 0.68 7.18 -7.07
N VAL A 171 1.79 6.51 -7.31
CA VAL A 171 2.43 6.45 -8.62
C VAL A 171 2.52 5.01 -9.10
N TYR A 172 2.26 4.81 -10.38
CA TYR A 172 2.43 3.51 -11.00
C TYR A 172 2.99 3.68 -12.41
N LYS A 173 4.13 3.05 -12.66
CA LYS A 173 4.83 3.10 -13.94
C LYS A 173 5.23 1.67 -14.32
N PRO A 174 4.28 0.88 -14.85
CA PRO A 174 4.59 -0.48 -15.34
C PRO A 174 5.58 -0.43 -16.49
N ASP A 175 6.31 -1.53 -16.70
CA ASP A 175 7.03 -1.71 -17.95
C ASP A 175 6.06 -1.81 -19.15
N TRP A 176 6.55 -1.54 -20.34
CA TRP A 176 5.71 -1.44 -21.55
C TRP A 176 4.95 -2.74 -21.86
N PHE A 177 5.52 -3.91 -21.52
CA PHE A 177 4.89 -5.21 -21.77
C PHE A 177 3.75 -5.48 -20.79
N SER A 178 3.99 -5.27 -19.52
CA SER A 178 2.96 -5.33 -18.46
C SER A 178 1.82 -4.33 -18.71
N MET A 179 2.13 -3.22 -19.37
CA MET A 179 1.19 -2.21 -19.74
C MET A 179 0.21 -2.65 -20.83
N PHE A 180 0.71 -3.25 -21.91
CA PHE A 180 -0.14 -3.70 -23.00
C PHE A 180 -1.18 -4.72 -22.51
N ILE A 181 -0.76 -5.62 -21.61
CA ILE A 181 -1.64 -6.59 -20.97
C ILE A 181 -2.57 -5.90 -19.95
N GLY A 182 -2.04 -4.99 -19.15
CA GLY A 182 -2.79 -4.27 -18.12
C GLY A 182 -3.85 -3.33 -18.68
N TRP A 183 -3.57 -2.62 -19.76
CA TRP A 183 -4.54 -1.73 -20.43
C TRP A 183 -5.75 -2.47 -20.95
N LEU A 184 -5.58 -3.72 -21.39
CA LEU A 184 -6.67 -4.55 -21.89
C LEU A 184 -7.50 -5.24 -20.78
N LEU A 185 -6.91 -5.46 -19.59
CA LEU A 185 -7.45 -6.38 -18.57
C LEU A 185 -7.55 -5.79 -17.17
N ALA A 186 -6.91 -4.64 -16.89
CA ALA A 186 -6.89 -4.05 -15.54
C ALA A 186 -7.95 -2.95 -15.40
N ASP A 187 -8.62 -2.97 -14.26
CA ASP A 187 -9.50 -1.90 -13.82
C ASP A 187 -8.64 -0.82 -13.14
N LEU A 188 -8.40 0.30 -13.83
CA LEU A 188 -7.49 1.35 -13.38
C LEU A 188 -7.95 2.00 -12.07
N ASP A 189 -9.26 2.01 -11.79
CA ASP A 189 -9.81 2.57 -10.55
C ASP A 189 -9.48 1.69 -9.35
N GLN A 190 -9.09 0.43 -9.59
CA GLN A 190 -8.76 -0.55 -8.56
C GLN A 190 -7.24 -0.71 -8.31
N ILE A 191 -6.41 0.13 -8.94
CA ILE A 191 -4.95 0.08 -8.76
C ILE A 191 -4.54 0.54 -7.35
N VAL A 192 -5.25 1.50 -6.77
CA VAL A 192 -4.94 2.02 -5.43
C VAL A 192 -5.75 1.27 -4.38
N LEU A 193 -5.12 0.30 -3.73
CA LEU A 193 -5.81 -0.61 -2.80
C LEU A 193 -6.52 0.14 -1.65
N ALA A 194 -5.92 1.21 -1.11
CA ALA A 194 -6.56 2.02 -0.07
C ALA A 194 -7.86 2.67 -0.56
N ASN A 195 -7.92 3.14 -1.83
CA ASN A 195 -9.11 3.70 -2.42
C ASN A 195 -10.22 2.64 -2.58
N VAL A 196 -9.84 1.45 -3.02
CA VAL A 196 -10.77 0.31 -3.19
C VAL A 196 -11.40 -0.09 -1.86
N VAL A 197 -10.57 -0.29 -0.85
CA VAL A 197 -11.00 -0.76 0.47
C VAL A 197 -11.90 0.26 1.17
N THR A 198 -11.58 1.56 1.03
CA THR A 198 -12.38 2.65 1.64
C THR A 198 -13.56 3.08 0.77
N LYS A 199 -13.62 2.64 -0.49
CA LYS A 199 -14.59 3.10 -1.50
C LYS A 199 -14.59 4.63 -1.66
N SER A 200 -13.40 5.24 -1.56
CA SER A 200 -13.22 6.69 -1.67
C SER A 200 -11.83 7.00 -2.23
N THR A 201 -11.70 8.13 -2.92
CA THR A 201 -10.41 8.57 -3.47
C THR A 201 -9.57 9.21 -2.37
N LEU A 202 -8.88 8.39 -1.58
CA LEU A 202 -7.92 8.86 -0.56
C LEU A 202 -6.64 9.40 -1.19
N TYR A 203 -6.17 8.70 -2.22
CA TYR A 203 -4.94 9.03 -2.92
C TYR A 203 -5.22 9.26 -4.40
N PRO A 204 -4.80 10.41 -4.96
CA PRO A 204 -4.74 10.59 -6.40
C PRO A 204 -3.71 9.64 -7.01
N LEU A 205 -3.97 9.17 -8.23
CA LEU A 205 -3.12 8.25 -8.96
C LEU A 205 -2.49 8.95 -10.16
N LEU A 206 -1.17 8.92 -10.22
CA LEU A 206 -0.40 9.29 -11.41
C LEU A 206 0.05 8.03 -12.13
N LEU A 207 -0.31 7.93 -13.39
CA LEU A 207 0.02 6.79 -14.23
C LEU A 207 1.01 7.20 -15.33
N TRP A 208 2.04 6.38 -15.51
CA TRP A 208 2.89 6.38 -16.68
C TRP A 208 3.57 7.70 -17.02
N ARG A 209 3.17 8.31 -18.19
CA ARG A 209 3.71 9.60 -18.65
C ARG A 209 3.35 10.76 -17.74
N LYS A 210 2.32 10.60 -16.89
CA LYS A 210 1.95 11.61 -15.89
C LYS A 210 2.88 11.56 -14.67
N VAL A 211 3.69 10.50 -14.50
CA VAL A 211 4.69 10.42 -13.43
C VAL A 211 5.92 11.21 -13.86
N THR A 212 5.91 12.51 -13.62
CA THR A 212 7.01 13.45 -13.88
C THR A 212 7.46 14.12 -12.59
N ALA A 213 8.71 14.57 -12.53
CA ALA A 213 9.22 15.29 -11.35
C ALA A 213 8.35 16.51 -11.02
N LYS A 214 7.95 17.29 -12.06
CA LYS A 214 7.06 18.45 -11.86
C LYS A 214 5.72 18.04 -11.22
N ALA A 215 5.06 17.00 -11.71
CA ALA A 215 3.77 16.56 -11.15
C ALA A 215 3.91 16.08 -9.69
N LEU A 216 5.02 15.44 -9.36
CA LEU A 216 5.32 15.02 -7.99
C LEU A 216 5.58 16.23 -7.09
N VAL A 217 6.35 17.21 -7.54
CA VAL A 217 6.61 18.46 -6.82
C VAL A 217 5.29 19.19 -6.55
N ASP A 218 4.47 19.40 -7.58
CA ASP A 218 3.18 20.07 -7.46
C ASP A 218 2.27 19.36 -6.43
N ALA A 219 2.24 18.01 -6.45
CA ALA A 219 1.48 17.22 -5.50
C ALA A 219 1.96 17.39 -4.05
N VAL A 220 3.29 17.40 -3.83
CA VAL A 220 3.87 17.58 -2.49
C VAL A 220 3.59 18.98 -1.95
N ILE A 221 3.78 20.02 -2.77
CA ILE A 221 3.50 21.41 -2.39
C ILE A 221 2.03 21.57 -1.98
N ASN A 222 1.12 21.02 -2.80
CA ASN A 222 -0.31 21.04 -2.48
C ASN A 222 -0.61 20.28 -1.18
N GLY A 223 0.03 19.14 -0.97
CA GLY A 223 -0.15 18.35 0.26
C GLY A 223 0.34 19.07 1.51
N PHE A 224 1.47 19.75 1.46
CA PHE A 224 1.97 20.55 2.59
C PHE A 224 1.08 21.75 2.91
N ALA A 225 0.39 22.30 1.91
CA ALA A 225 -0.58 23.38 2.10
C ALA A 225 -1.89 22.92 2.75
N HIS A 226 -2.20 21.62 2.72
CA HIS A 226 -3.47 21.05 3.23
C HIS A 226 -3.23 19.93 4.26
N PRO A 227 -2.63 20.20 5.43
CA PRO A 227 -2.22 19.18 6.41
C PRO A 227 -3.40 18.41 7.03
N ASP A 228 -4.63 18.92 6.98
CA ASP A 228 -5.85 18.28 7.47
C ASP A 228 -6.27 17.04 6.67
N GLN A 229 -5.78 16.89 5.45
CA GLN A 229 -6.06 15.73 4.60
C GLN A 229 -5.62 14.42 5.24
N GLY A 230 -4.49 14.41 5.94
CA GLY A 230 -3.99 13.23 6.64
C GLY A 230 -4.97 12.71 7.69
N GLN A 231 -5.62 13.60 8.44
CA GLN A 231 -6.64 13.21 9.41
C GLN A 231 -7.87 12.60 8.74
N LYS A 232 -8.32 13.12 7.60
CA LYS A 232 -9.45 12.57 6.84
C LYS A 232 -9.13 11.17 6.31
N ILE A 233 -7.90 10.96 5.81
CA ILE A 233 -7.42 9.65 5.35
C ILE A 233 -7.45 8.66 6.52
N HIS A 234 -6.87 9.02 7.65
CA HIS A 234 -6.85 8.19 8.85
C HIS A 234 -8.25 7.81 9.32
N GLN A 235 -9.16 8.77 9.43
CA GLN A 235 -10.55 8.53 9.84
C GLN A 235 -11.29 7.59 8.87
N SER A 236 -11.06 7.73 7.57
CA SER A 236 -11.66 6.85 6.56
C SER A 236 -11.16 5.42 6.72
N MET A 237 -9.86 5.26 7.00
CA MET A 237 -9.26 3.94 7.21
C MET A 237 -9.72 3.31 8.53
N GLN A 238 -9.85 4.09 9.61
CA GLN A 238 -10.39 3.60 10.89
C GLN A 238 -11.81 3.05 10.77
N LYS A 239 -12.67 3.67 9.94
CA LYS A 239 -14.01 3.13 9.64
C LYS A 239 -13.97 1.76 8.98
N VAL A 240 -12.96 1.49 8.15
CA VAL A 240 -12.77 0.16 7.53
C VAL A 240 -12.31 -0.85 8.57
N ILE A 241 -11.32 -0.48 9.37
CA ILE A 241 -10.78 -1.34 10.43
C ILE A 241 -11.87 -1.72 11.45
N ALA A 242 -12.69 -0.76 11.86
CA ALA A 242 -13.78 -0.99 12.80
C ALA A 242 -14.85 -1.99 12.30
N ARG A 243 -15.02 -2.13 10.98
CA ARG A 243 -15.94 -3.11 10.39
C ARG A 243 -15.44 -4.56 10.47
N ARG A 244 -14.20 -4.78 10.87
CA ARG A 244 -13.62 -6.11 11.00
C ARG A 244 -14.33 -6.96 12.08
N GLY A 245 -14.91 -6.33 13.10
CA GLY A 245 -15.36 -6.99 14.33
C GLY A 245 -14.22 -7.27 15.31
N ASP A 246 -14.50 -7.99 16.38
CA ASP A 246 -13.57 -8.18 17.51
C ASP A 246 -12.59 -9.34 17.30
N GLN A 247 -12.82 -10.20 16.29
CA GLN A 247 -11.95 -11.35 16.08
C GLN A 247 -10.68 -10.97 15.33
N SER A 248 -9.55 -11.55 15.74
CA SER A 248 -8.30 -11.40 15.03
C SER A 248 -8.30 -12.19 13.71
N PHE A 249 -7.49 -11.72 12.73
CA PHE A 249 -7.25 -12.46 11.48
C PHE A 249 -6.84 -13.91 11.75
N GLY A 250 -5.91 -14.12 12.69
CA GLY A 250 -5.43 -15.46 13.04
C GLY A 250 -6.54 -16.35 13.56
N THR A 251 -7.40 -15.84 14.46
CA THR A 251 -8.55 -16.58 15.01
C THR A 251 -9.58 -16.90 13.92
N SER A 252 -9.96 -15.91 13.11
CA SER A 252 -10.92 -16.08 12.02
C SER A 252 -10.44 -17.08 10.99
N ALA A 253 -9.18 -17.00 10.57
CA ALA A 253 -8.59 -17.92 9.61
C ALA A 253 -8.51 -19.35 10.19
N ALA A 254 -8.10 -19.52 11.46
CA ALA A 254 -8.05 -20.83 12.11
C ALA A 254 -9.43 -21.45 12.23
N GLN A 255 -10.45 -20.70 12.65
CA GLN A 255 -11.84 -21.19 12.71
C GLN A 255 -12.37 -21.62 11.35
N ALA A 256 -12.13 -20.81 10.31
CA ALA A 256 -12.54 -21.12 8.94
C ALA A 256 -11.86 -22.39 8.39
N ILE A 257 -10.61 -22.67 8.78
CA ILE A 257 -9.91 -23.91 8.42
C ILE A 257 -10.48 -25.09 9.20
N LEU A 258 -10.66 -24.98 10.51
CA LEU A 258 -11.17 -26.06 11.34
C LEU A 258 -12.59 -26.47 10.96
N SER A 259 -13.48 -25.51 10.64
CA SER A 259 -14.83 -25.83 10.17
C SER A 259 -14.80 -26.67 8.88
N SER A 260 -13.94 -26.35 7.93
CA SER A 260 -13.81 -27.14 6.68
C SER A 260 -13.31 -28.56 6.90
N LEU A 261 -12.49 -28.80 7.94
CA LEU A 261 -12.01 -30.14 8.28
C LEU A 261 -13.08 -30.98 8.98
N SER A 262 -13.99 -30.36 9.73
CA SER A 262 -15.13 -31.08 10.35
C SER A 262 -16.17 -31.48 9.31
N ASP A 263 -16.46 -30.62 8.33
CA ASP A 263 -17.42 -30.89 7.26
C ASP A 263 -16.95 -32.04 6.34
N SER A 264 -15.64 -32.19 6.14
CA SER A 264 -15.07 -33.31 5.36
C SER A 264 -15.13 -34.65 6.06
N LYS A 265 -15.31 -34.72 7.40
CA LYS A 265 -15.43 -35.97 8.17
C LYS A 265 -16.86 -36.47 8.30
N THR A 266 -17.84 -35.64 7.99
CA THR A 266 -19.27 -36.02 8.06
C THR A 266 -19.87 -36.43 6.69
N GLY A 267 -19.06 -36.45 5.65
CA GLY A 267 -19.44 -36.75 4.29
C GLY A 267 -19.04 -38.17 3.78
N ASP A 268 -18.52 -39.04 4.67
CA ASP A 268 -18.21 -40.45 4.36
C ASP A 268 -19.36 -41.38 4.83
#